data_0035402abc46b07ec30320c8635efe86
#
_entry.id   0035402abc46b07ec30320c8635efe86
#
_cell.length_a   1.000
_cell.length_b   1.000
_cell.length_c   1.000
_cell.angle_alpha   90.00
_cell.angle_beta   90.00
_cell.angle_gamma   90.00
#
_symmetry.space_group_name_H-M   'P 1'
#
loop_
_entity.id
_entity.type
_entity.pdbx_description
1 polymer ?
#
loop_
_entity_poly.entity_id
_entity_poly.type
_entity_poly.pdbx_seq_one_letter_code
_entity_poly.pdbx_strand_id
1 'polypeptide(L)'
;SMADNKYAWYKLGKIYLNENEEMFNPEKGIMYMEKSAEEGNSFAQYQIGKIYNNGKYIERDEEKSMYWFGRASEQNNEYAAYQLGKIYYDKKDYPNSEQQFLKCENESIKPYSDYYLGRMYLDTEGQLYNPNKGIECMERSAGAGNDTAAFILGITYLKGEAVRQDKTLGRQWIERAAEKGNEYASDFLKKMNDGKNASFRLGHRRAMILSNATRALKKALKEEWQKRQNEKEHEKLVEESIDI
;
A
#
# COMPACT_ATOMS: atom_id res chain seq x y z
N SER A 1 -32.20 -19.21 -3.60
CA SER A 1 -31.43 -19.42 -4.83
C SER A 1 -29.97 -19.67 -4.51
N MET A 2 -29.16 -20.15 -5.47
CA MET A 2 -27.68 -20.29 -5.23
C MET A 2 -27.04 -18.98 -4.85
N ALA A 3 -27.53 -17.85 -5.37
CA ALA A 3 -27.00 -16.53 -5.05
C ALA A 3 -27.10 -16.18 -3.54
N ASP A 4 -28.18 -16.60 -2.89
CA ASP A 4 -28.38 -16.30 -1.47
C ASP A 4 -27.42 -17.09 -0.57
N ASN A 5 -26.96 -18.25 -1.00
CA ASN A 5 -26.05 -19.10 -0.21
C ASN A 5 -24.66 -18.52 -0.07
N LYS A 6 -24.10 -17.89 -1.12
CA LYS A 6 -22.74 -17.33 -1.04
C LYS A 6 -22.63 -16.18 -0.04
N TYR A 7 -23.66 -15.33 0.08
CA TYR A 7 -23.67 -14.26 1.08
C TYR A 7 -23.90 -14.78 2.50
N ALA A 8 -24.73 -15.82 2.64
CA ALA A 8 -24.93 -16.49 3.93
C ALA A 8 -23.63 -17.13 4.43
N TRP A 9 -22.88 -17.82 3.55
CA TRP A 9 -21.58 -18.39 3.90
C TRP A 9 -20.55 -17.32 4.23
N TYR A 10 -20.52 -16.21 3.51
CA TYR A 10 -19.68 -15.07 3.85
C TYR A 10 -19.97 -14.54 5.27
N LYS A 11 -21.25 -14.32 5.60
CA LYS A 11 -21.64 -13.88 6.94
C LYS A 11 -21.26 -14.89 8.02
N LEU A 12 -21.49 -16.19 7.79
CA LEU A 12 -21.06 -17.25 8.71
C LEU A 12 -19.54 -17.26 8.88
N GLY A 13 -18.80 -17.13 7.79
CA GLY A 13 -17.35 -17.03 7.84
C GLY A 13 -16.86 -15.85 8.69
N LYS A 14 -17.49 -14.67 8.55
CA LYS A 14 -17.18 -13.50 9.41
C LYS A 14 -17.45 -13.79 10.88
N ILE A 15 -18.59 -14.37 11.23
CA ILE A 15 -18.95 -14.68 12.62
C ILE A 15 -17.92 -15.64 13.24
N TYR A 16 -17.58 -16.73 12.54
CA TYR A 16 -16.61 -17.71 13.04
C TYR A 16 -15.16 -17.21 13.08
N LEU A 17 -14.82 -16.16 12.31
CA LEU A 17 -13.49 -15.54 12.33
C LEU A 17 -13.39 -14.35 13.29
N ASN A 18 -14.48 -13.94 13.92
CA ASN A 18 -14.44 -12.84 14.89
C ASN A 18 -13.99 -13.36 16.26
N GLU A 19 -12.77 -12.98 16.67
CA GLU A 19 -12.15 -13.37 17.94
C GLU A 19 -12.93 -12.88 19.19
N ASN A 20 -13.80 -11.90 19.03
CA ASN A 20 -14.62 -11.36 20.12
C ASN A 20 -15.96 -12.08 20.30
N GLU A 21 -16.27 -13.03 19.43
CA GLU A 21 -17.53 -13.78 19.50
C GLU A 21 -17.36 -15.13 20.18
N GLU A 22 -18.38 -15.56 20.93
CA GLU A 22 -18.41 -16.90 21.57
C GLU A 22 -18.28 -18.04 20.56
N MET A 23 -18.70 -17.81 19.31
CA MET A 23 -18.64 -18.77 18.22
C MET A 23 -17.31 -18.80 17.49
N PHE A 24 -16.28 -18.11 17.97
CA PHE A 24 -14.97 -18.07 17.34
C PHE A 24 -14.44 -19.48 17.03
N ASN A 25 -14.27 -19.76 15.75
CA ASN A 25 -13.73 -21.02 15.25
C ASN A 25 -13.10 -20.78 13.86
N PRO A 26 -11.79 -20.53 13.81
CA PRO A 26 -11.12 -20.16 12.57
C PRO A 26 -11.21 -21.23 11.49
N GLU A 27 -11.22 -22.51 11.82
CA GLU A 27 -11.35 -23.59 10.83
C GLU A 27 -12.70 -23.54 10.12
N LYS A 28 -13.80 -23.40 10.88
CA LYS A 28 -15.13 -23.23 10.31
C LYS A 28 -15.25 -21.92 9.54
N GLY A 29 -14.67 -20.85 10.07
CA GLY A 29 -14.66 -19.55 9.43
C GLY A 29 -14.02 -19.57 8.06
N ILE A 30 -12.83 -20.17 7.95
CA ILE A 30 -12.13 -20.35 6.68
C ILE A 30 -12.93 -21.21 5.72
N MET A 31 -13.45 -22.37 6.19
CA MET A 31 -14.28 -23.23 5.37
C MET A 31 -15.47 -22.50 4.75
N TYR A 32 -16.18 -21.67 5.52
CA TYR A 32 -17.32 -20.90 4.99
C TYR A 32 -16.86 -19.76 4.07
N MET A 33 -15.72 -19.11 4.34
CA MET A 33 -15.13 -18.12 3.45
C MET A 33 -14.74 -18.74 2.10
N GLU A 34 -14.11 -19.91 2.10
CA GLU A 34 -13.74 -20.64 0.89
C GLU A 34 -14.97 -21.00 0.05
N LYS A 35 -16.01 -21.58 0.68
CA LYS A 35 -17.26 -21.88 -0.01
C LYS A 35 -17.86 -20.64 -0.67
N SER A 36 -17.90 -19.53 0.05
CA SER A 36 -18.41 -18.27 -0.47
C SER A 36 -17.56 -17.73 -1.62
N ALA A 37 -16.24 -17.82 -1.51
CA ALA A 37 -15.28 -17.38 -2.51
C ALA A 37 -15.36 -18.22 -3.80
N GLU A 38 -15.51 -19.53 -3.68
CA GLU A 38 -15.70 -20.45 -4.79
C GLU A 38 -16.96 -20.14 -5.58
N GLU A 39 -18.05 -19.79 -4.89
CA GLU A 39 -19.31 -19.34 -5.49
C GLU A 39 -19.28 -17.91 -6.03
N GLY A 40 -18.11 -17.28 -6.04
CA GLY A 40 -17.88 -16.01 -6.70
C GLY A 40 -18.24 -14.78 -5.86
N ASN A 41 -18.28 -14.87 -4.54
CA ASN A 41 -18.39 -13.68 -3.70
C ASN A 41 -17.04 -12.96 -3.64
N SER A 42 -16.93 -11.76 -4.23
CA SER A 42 -15.67 -11.01 -4.30
C SER A 42 -15.14 -10.56 -2.94
N PHE A 43 -16.00 -10.30 -1.97
CA PHE A 43 -15.61 -9.99 -0.60
C PHE A 43 -15.01 -11.21 0.12
N ALA A 44 -15.61 -12.39 -0.07
CA ALA A 44 -15.06 -13.63 0.46
C ALA A 44 -13.72 -13.97 -0.18
N GLN A 45 -13.59 -13.78 -1.50
CA GLN A 45 -12.32 -13.94 -2.23
C GLN A 45 -11.24 -13.02 -1.69
N TYR A 46 -11.57 -11.75 -1.45
CA TYR A 46 -10.65 -10.81 -0.82
C TYR A 46 -10.25 -11.26 0.59
N GLN A 47 -11.20 -11.66 1.43
CA GLN A 47 -10.91 -12.09 2.80
C GLN A 47 -10.06 -13.35 2.87
N ILE A 48 -10.38 -14.37 2.05
CA ILE A 48 -9.57 -15.58 2.01
C ILE A 48 -8.17 -15.32 1.43
N GLY A 49 -8.06 -14.42 0.46
CA GLY A 49 -6.78 -13.92 -0.03
C GLY A 49 -5.94 -13.28 1.08
N LYS A 50 -6.56 -12.46 1.95
CA LYS A 50 -5.89 -11.89 3.14
C LYS A 50 -5.41 -12.98 4.10
N ILE A 51 -6.24 -13.97 4.39
CA ILE A 51 -5.92 -15.05 5.32
C ILE A 51 -4.68 -15.80 4.82
N TYR A 52 -4.64 -16.19 3.54
CA TYR A 52 -3.46 -16.82 2.94
C TYR A 52 -2.23 -15.89 2.91
N ASN A 53 -2.42 -14.61 2.66
CA ASN A 53 -1.31 -13.65 2.62
C ASN A 53 -0.64 -13.45 3.98
N ASN A 54 -1.46 -13.40 5.05
CA ASN A 54 -0.97 -13.10 6.40
C ASN A 54 -0.53 -14.35 7.16
N GLY A 55 -0.96 -15.53 6.73
CA GLY A 55 -0.75 -16.77 7.46
C GLY A 55 -1.51 -16.83 8.79
N LYS A 56 -2.58 -16.01 8.94
CA LYS A 56 -3.39 -16.02 10.16
C LYS A 56 -4.32 -17.22 10.14
N TYR A 57 -4.23 -18.09 11.11
CA TYR A 57 -4.97 -19.34 11.29
C TYR A 57 -4.59 -20.50 10.34
N ILE A 58 -3.87 -20.26 9.27
CA ILE A 58 -3.36 -21.24 8.30
C ILE A 58 -1.95 -20.87 7.88
N GLU A 59 -1.22 -21.80 7.31
CA GLU A 59 0.09 -21.51 6.72
C GLU A 59 -0.03 -20.46 5.61
N ARG A 60 0.92 -19.51 5.60
CA ARG A 60 0.98 -18.48 4.57
C ARG A 60 1.21 -19.11 3.20
N ASP A 61 0.38 -18.77 2.25
CA ASP A 61 0.46 -19.24 0.87
C ASP A 61 0.24 -18.05 -0.08
N GLU A 62 1.35 -17.52 -0.61
CA GLU A 62 1.31 -16.35 -1.47
C GLU A 62 0.65 -16.65 -2.82
N GLU A 63 0.79 -17.86 -3.35
CA GLU A 63 0.18 -18.24 -4.63
C GLU A 63 -1.35 -18.30 -4.51
N LYS A 64 -1.87 -18.93 -3.46
CA LYS A 64 -3.30 -18.92 -3.17
C LYS A 64 -3.83 -17.51 -2.88
N SER A 65 -3.05 -16.70 -2.16
CA SER A 65 -3.40 -15.31 -1.93
C SER A 65 -3.54 -14.54 -3.23
N MET A 66 -2.56 -14.65 -4.13
CA MET A 66 -2.61 -14.01 -5.45
C MET A 66 -3.78 -14.51 -6.30
N TYR A 67 -4.05 -15.79 -6.27
CA TYR A 67 -5.20 -16.38 -6.97
C TYR A 67 -6.52 -15.75 -6.52
N TRP A 68 -6.76 -15.69 -5.21
CA TRP A 68 -8.01 -15.16 -4.67
C TRP A 68 -8.13 -13.64 -4.85
N PHE A 69 -7.05 -12.88 -4.64
CA PHE A 69 -7.05 -11.45 -4.93
C PHE A 69 -7.27 -11.17 -6.42
N GLY A 70 -6.71 -12.00 -7.31
CA GLY A 70 -6.92 -11.90 -8.75
C GLY A 70 -8.40 -12.03 -9.10
N ARG A 71 -9.05 -13.10 -8.62
CA ARG A 71 -10.49 -13.32 -8.85
C ARG A 71 -11.38 -12.20 -8.30
N ALA A 72 -11.02 -11.65 -7.14
CA ALA A 72 -11.75 -10.52 -6.58
C ALA A 72 -11.51 -9.24 -7.40
N SER A 73 -10.27 -8.97 -7.81
CA SER A 73 -9.91 -7.82 -8.64
C SER A 73 -10.58 -7.83 -10.01
N GLU A 74 -10.78 -9.00 -10.61
CA GLU A 74 -11.54 -9.17 -11.86
C GLU A 74 -13.02 -8.80 -11.70
N GLN A 75 -13.54 -8.86 -10.48
CA GLN A 75 -14.90 -8.41 -10.13
C GLN A 75 -14.92 -6.98 -9.60
N ASN A 76 -13.91 -6.16 -9.93
CA ASN A 76 -13.77 -4.77 -9.50
C ASN A 76 -13.66 -4.58 -7.98
N ASN A 77 -13.18 -5.57 -7.24
CA ASN A 77 -12.83 -5.37 -5.85
C ASN A 77 -11.48 -4.64 -5.77
N GLU A 78 -11.54 -3.33 -5.57
CA GLU A 78 -10.35 -2.46 -5.56
C GLU A 78 -9.40 -2.76 -4.40
N TYR A 79 -9.92 -3.24 -3.26
CA TYR A 79 -9.08 -3.67 -2.14
C TYR A 79 -8.22 -4.88 -2.51
N ALA A 80 -8.80 -5.81 -3.26
CA ALA A 80 -8.06 -6.96 -3.78
C ALA A 80 -7.04 -6.54 -4.85
N ALA A 81 -7.43 -5.64 -5.76
CA ALA A 81 -6.52 -5.06 -6.74
C ALA A 81 -5.32 -4.39 -6.06
N TYR A 82 -5.57 -3.59 -5.03
CA TYR A 82 -4.50 -2.96 -4.25
C TYR A 82 -3.54 -3.97 -3.61
N GLN A 83 -4.07 -5.02 -2.95
CA GLN A 83 -3.22 -6.05 -2.35
C GLN A 83 -2.41 -6.82 -3.39
N LEU A 84 -3.04 -7.18 -4.51
CA LEU A 84 -2.37 -7.84 -5.61
C LEU A 84 -1.29 -6.96 -6.25
N GLY A 85 -1.59 -5.67 -6.45
CA GLY A 85 -0.63 -4.67 -6.91
C GLY A 85 0.60 -4.58 -6.01
N LYS A 86 0.42 -4.64 -4.70
CA LYS A 86 1.53 -4.68 -3.73
C LYS A 86 2.39 -5.94 -3.87
N ILE A 87 1.76 -7.11 -4.02
CA ILE A 87 2.49 -8.36 -4.18
C ILE A 87 3.35 -8.30 -5.46
N TYR A 88 2.78 -7.84 -6.58
CA TYR A 88 3.53 -7.63 -7.81
C TYR A 88 4.65 -6.60 -7.65
N TYR A 89 4.39 -5.50 -6.93
CA TYR A 89 5.40 -4.49 -6.64
C TYR A 89 6.60 -5.06 -5.87
N ASP A 90 6.34 -5.87 -4.83
CA ASP A 90 7.38 -6.51 -4.02
C ASP A 90 8.17 -7.55 -4.83
N LYS A 91 7.54 -8.20 -5.80
CA LYS A 91 8.16 -9.09 -6.79
C LYS A 91 8.89 -8.33 -7.91
N LYS A 92 8.79 -7.01 -7.96
CA LYS A 92 9.32 -6.13 -9.03
C LYS A 92 8.66 -6.38 -10.40
N ASP A 93 7.51 -7.00 -10.42
CA ASP A 93 6.67 -7.11 -11.61
C ASP A 93 5.84 -5.82 -11.75
N TYR A 94 6.53 -4.76 -12.15
CA TYR A 94 5.96 -3.42 -12.21
C TYR A 94 4.83 -3.28 -13.23
N PRO A 95 4.86 -3.93 -14.41
CA PRO A 95 3.73 -3.87 -15.35
C PRO A 95 2.42 -4.43 -14.75
N ASN A 96 2.47 -5.59 -14.11
CA ASN A 96 1.30 -6.16 -13.47
C ASN A 96 0.89 -5.36 -12.21
N SER A 97 1.85 -4.83 -11.47
CA SER A 97 1.61 -3.93 -10.34
C SER A 97 0.87 -2.66 -10.77
N GLU A 98 1.34 -2.00 -11.83
CA GLU A 98 0.71 -0.81 -12.42
C GLU A 98 -0.74 -1.09 -12.81
N GLN A 99 -0.98 -2.19 -13.53
CA GLN A 99 -2.32 -2.59 -13.96
C GLN A 99 -3.29 -2.72 -12.78
N GLN A 100 -2.85 -3.28 -11.68
CA GLN A 100 -3.69 -3.45 -10.51
C GLN A 100 -3.92 -2.12 -9.76
N PHE A 101 -2.89 -1.30 -9.58
CA PHE A 101 -3.06 0.00 -8.91
C PHE A 101 -3.92 0.97 -9.70
N LEU A 102 -3.91 0.91 -11.02
CA LEU A 102 -4.78 1.72 -11.87
C LEU A 102 -6.28 1.37 -11.75
N LYS A 103 -6.64 0.23 -11.17
CA LYS A 103 -8.04 -0.12 -10.86
C LYS A 103 -8.55 0.54 -9.58
N CYS A 104 -7.66 1.12 -8.77
CA CYS A 104 -7.99 1.66 -7.45
C CYS A 104 -8.44 3.13 -7.58
N GLU A 105 -9.73 3.35 -7.70
CA GLU A 105 -10.35 4.68 -7.81
C GLU A 105 -11.02 5.15 -6.52
N ASN A 106 -11.30 4.24 -5.59
CA ASN A 106 -11.89 4.55 -4.30
C ASN A 106 -11.00 5.52 -3.51
N GLU A 107 -11.59 6.61 -3.00
CA GLU A 107 -10.88 7.69 -2.31
C GLU A 107 -10.04 7.22 -1.11
N SER A 108 -10.47 6.14 -0.45
CA SER A 108 -9.74 5.58 0.70
C SER A 108 -8.48 4.80 0.29
N ILE A 109 -8.41 4.29 -0.93
CA ILE A 109 -7.30 3.45 -1.41
C ILE A 109 -6.43 4.19 -2.41
N LYS A 110 -7.02 5.05 -3.23
CA LYS A 110 -6.36 5.79 -4.30
C LYS A 110 -5.07 6.49 -3.86
N PRO A 111 -5.01 7.16 -2.71
CA PRO A 111 -3.76 7.78 -2.26
C PRO A 111 -2.61 6.80 -2.06
N TYR A 112 -2.92 5.58 -1.64
CA TYR A 112 -1.90 4.55 -1.44
C TYR A 112 -1.47 3.91 -2.76
N SER A 113 -2.40 3.68 -3.70
CA SER A 113 -2.05 3.22 -5.04
C SER A 113 -1.26 4.27 -5.82
N ASP A 114 -1.64 5.54 -5.73
CA ASP A 114 -0.88 6.67 -6.30
C ASP A 114 0.56 6.75 -5.74
N TYR A 115 0.74 6.47 -4.46
CA TYR A 115 2.08 6.39 -3.86
C TYR A 115 2.95 5.31 -4.54
N TYR A 116 2.42 4.11 -4.74
CA TYR A 116 3.17 3.04 -5.41
C TYR A 116 3.42 3.34 -6.89
N LEU A 117 2.40 3.84 -7.60
CA LEU A 117 2.51 4.29 -8.99
C LEU A 117 3.59 5.37 -9.12
N GLY A 118 3.55 6.38 -8.27
CA GLY A 118 4.54 7.46 -8.25
C GLY A 118 5.95 6.93 -8.04
N ARG A 119 6.14 5.96 -7.16
CA ARG A 119 7.45 5.34 -6.94
C ARG A 119 7.96 4.58 -8.17
N MET A 120 7.09 3.84 -8.85
CA MET A 120 7.46 3.10 -10.06
C MET A 120 7.80 4.07 -11.20
N TYR A 121 7.02 5.14 -11.37
CA TYR A 121 7.27 6.12 -12.42
C TYR A 121 8.48 7.03 -12.16
N LEU A 122 8.91 7.21 -10.91
CA LEU A 122 10.09 7.98 -10.55
C LEU A 122 11.39 7.15 -10.48
N ASP A 123 11.29 5.84 -10.62
CA ASP A 123 12.47 4.96 -10.67
C ASP A 123 13.18 5.11 -12.01
N THR A 124 14.31 5.83 -12.01
CA THR A 124 15.10 6.15 -13.20
C THR A 124 15.68 4.93 -13.92
N GLU A 125 15.78 3.81 -13.23
CA GLU A 125 16.24 2.53 -13.78
C GLU A 125 15.06 1.58 -14.10
N GLY A 126 13.84 2.02 -13.78
CA GLY A 126 12.62 1.23 -13.92
C GLY A 126 12.07 1.23 -15.35
N GLN A 127 11.42 0.12 -15.74
CA GLN A 127 10.77 -0.03 -17.05
C GLN A 127 9.63 0.98 -17.29
N LEU A 128 9.02 1.49 -16.21
CA LEU A 128 7.88 2.40 -16.26
C LEU A 128 8.28 3.86 -16.05
N TYR A 129 9.58 4.19 -16.15
CA TYR A 129 10.06 5.53 -15.88
C TYR A 129 9.28 6.61 -16.65
N ASN A 130 8.58 7.45 -15.92
CA ASN A 130 7.83 8.59 -16.42
C ASN A 130 7.72 9.66 -15.33
N PRO A 131 8.68 10.60 -15.25
CA PRO A 131 8.76 11.53 -14.14
C PRO A 131 7.53 12.43 -14.00
N ASN A 132 6.88 12.81 -15.10
CA ASN A 132 5.69 13.65 -15.03
C ASN A 132 4.53 12.91 -14.34
N LYS A 133 4.22 11.68 -14.79
CA LYS A 133 3.22 10.84 -14.11
C LYS A 133 3.61 10.54 -12.67
N GLY A 134 4.90 10.32 -12.43
CA GLY A 134 5.40 10.06 -11.08
C GLY A 134 5.14 11.21 -10.11
N ILE A 135 5.42 12.45 -10.53
CA ILE A 135 5.12 13.64 -9.74
C ILE A 135 3.62 13.80 -9.51
N GLU A 136 2.80 13.69 -10.57
CA GLU A 136 1.34 13.79 -10.44
C GLU A 136 0.77 12.78 -9.44
N CYS A 137 1.20 11.52 -9.50
CA CYS A 137 0.77 10.50 -8.56
C CYS A 137 1.22 10.83 -7.12
N MET A 138 2.47 11.24 -6.95
CA MET A 138 2.99 11.63 -5.63
C MET A 138 2.27 12.86 -5.06
N GLU A 139 1.95 13.85 -5.90
CA GLU A 139 1.20 15.05 -5.48
C GLU A 139 -0.23 14.71 -5.04
N ARG A 140 -0.94 13.83 -5.77
CA ARG A 140 -2.26 13.34 -5.34
C ARG A 140 -2.18 12.61 -4.01
N SER A 141 -1.22 11.69 -3.88
CA SER A 141 -1.00 10.94 -2.64
C SER A 141 -0.67 11.86 -1.45
N ALA A 142 0.28 12.79 -1.64
CA ALA A 142 0.66 13.77 -0.62
C ALA A 142 -0.48 14.74 -0.28
N GLY A 143 -1.26 15.15 -1.31
CA GLY A 143 -2.45 15.98 -1.16
C GLY A 143 -3.52 15.33 -0.27
N ALA A 144 -3.69 14.03 -0.38
CA ALA A 144 -4.57 13.22 0.46
C ALA A 144 -3.98 12.92 1.87
N GLY A 145 -2.80 13.43 2.19
CA GLY A 145 -2.22 13.33 3.52
C GLY A 145 -1.15 12.25 3.69
N ASN A 146 -0.71 11.60 2.61
CA ASN A 146 0.39 10.65 2.67
C ASN A 146 1.71 11.41 2.90
N ASP A 147 2.19 11.38 4.12
CA ASP A 147 3.41 12.07 4.56
C ASP A 147 4.68 11.53 3.87
N THR A 148 4.70 10.24 3.58
CA THR A 148 5.81 9.59 2.89
C THR A 148 5.89 10.04 1.42
N ALA A 149 4.74 10.19 0.75
CA ALA A 149 4.71 10.74 -0.61
C ALA A 149 5.22 12.18 -0.63
N ALA A 150 4.81 13.01 0.35
CA ALA A 150 5.31 14.38 0.50
C ALA A 150 6.83 14.41 0.72
N PHE A 151 7.36 13.52 1.56
CA PHE A 151 8.81 13.43 1.78
C PHE A 151 9.57 13.04 0.49
N ILE A 152 9.06 12.05 -0.26
CA ILE A 152 9.66 11.62 -1.54
C ILE A 152 9.64 12.77 -2.54
N LEU A 153 8.52 13.50 -2.69
CA LEU A 153 8.46 14.71 -3.52
C LEU A 153 9.54 15.71 -3.14
N GLY A 154 9.67 16.00 -1.86
CA GLY A 154 10.68 16.91 -1.35
C GLY A 154 12.10 16.51 -1.76
N ILE A 155 12.44 15.25 -1.57
CA ILE A 155 13.76 14.71 -1.98
C ILE A 155 13.93 14.76 -3.50
N THR A 156 12.88 14.44 -4.28
CA THR A 156 12.91 14.48 -5.75
C THR A 156 13.21 15.87 -6.28
N TYR A 157 12.56 16.90 -5.75
CA TYR A 157 12.81 18.29 -6.11
C TYR A 157 14.18 18.79 -5.63
N LEU A 158 14.62 18.36 -4.43
CA LEU A 158 15.96 18.74 -3.94
C LEU A 158 17.08 18.16 -4.79
N LYS A 159 16.92 16.96 -5.31
CA LYS A 159 17.92 16.30 -6.13
C LYS A 159 17.92 16.82 -7.57
N GLY A 160 16.77 16.97 -8.17
CA GLY A 160 16.62 17.35 -9.56
C GLY A 160 17.05 16.26 -10.56
N GLU A 161 16.98 14.98 -10.16
CA GLU A 161 17.35 13.84 -11.02
C GLU A 161 16.21 13.47 -12.00
N ALA A 162 14.99 13.42 -11.49
CA ALA A 162 13.79 13.09 -12.26
C ALA A 162 13.05 14.33 -12.79
N VAL A 163 13.26 15.49 -12.16
CA VAL A 163 12.64 16.78 -12.49
C VAL A 163 13.65 17.90 -12.32
N ARG A 164 13.36 19.08 -12.88
CA ARG A 164 14.21 20.25 -12.64
C ARG A 164 14.32 20.51 -11.13
N GLN A 165 15.56 20.70 -10.67
CA GLN A 165 15.84 21.00 -9.26
C GLN A 165 15.11 22.26 -8.81
N ASP A 166 14.37 22.14 -7.70
CA ASP A 166 13.76 23.25 -6.97
C ASP A 166 13.95 23.04 -5.46
N LYS A 167 14.96 23.72 -4.91
CA LYS A 167 15.31 23.58 -3.49
C LYS A 167 14.23 24.15 -2.57
N THR A 168 13.54 25.19 -3.02
CA THR A 168 12.49 25.86 -2.23
C THR A 168 11.28 24.95 -2.14
N LEU A 169 10.78 24.46 -3.28
CA LEU A 169 9.66 23.55 -3.35
C LEU A 169 9.97 22.23 -2.64
N GLY A 170 11.18 21.69 -2.85
CA GLY A 170 11.62 20.48 -2.17
C GLY A 170 11.60 20.61 -0.64
N ARG A 171 12.07 21.76 -0.11
CA ARG A 171 12.01 22.05 1.32
C ARG A 171 10.56 22.14 1.82
N GLN A 172 9.70 22.83 1.12
CA GLN A 172 8.28 22.96 1.48
C GLN A 172 7.58 21.59 1.60
N TRP A 173 7.84 20.68 0.65
CA TRP A 173 7.29 19.33 0.72
C TRP A 173 7.81 18.54 1.91
N ILE A 174 9.11 18.69 2.27
CA ILE A 174 9.67 18.03 3.45
C ILE A 174 9.08 18.63 4.75
N GLU A 175 8.91 19.95 4.82
CA GLU A 175 8.27 20.61 5.96
C GLU A 175 6.83 20.10 6.14
N ARG A 176 6.06 20.01 5.05
CA ARG A 176 4.72 19.43 5.08
C ARG A 176 4.68 17.97 5.54
N ALA A 177 5.66 17.16 5.12
CA ALA A 177 5.78 15.79 5.58
C ALA A 177 6.04 15.73 7.10
N ALA A 178 6.96 16.57 7.60
CA ALA A 178 7.28 16.67 9.03
C ALA A 178 6.08 17.11 9.88
N GLU A 179 5.30 18.09 9.40
CA GLU A 179 4.06 18.56 10.04
C GLU A 179 3.00 17.44 10.16
N LYS A 180 3.01 16.49 9.22
CA LYS A 180 2.14 15.30 9.23
C LYS A 180 2.70 14.15 10.08
N GLY A 181 3.84 14.35 10.74
CA GLY A 181 4.43 13.39 11.65
C GLY A 181 5.46 12.45 11.02
N ASN A 182 5.94 12.74 9.80
CA ASN A 182 7.00 11.95 9.20
C ASN A 182 8.33 12.21 9.93
N GLU A 183 8.80 11.21 10.66
CA GLU A 183 10.02 11.30 11.47
C GLU A 183 11.28 11.53 10.60
N TYR A 184 11.34 10.89 9.42
CA TYR A 184 12.47 11.06 8.49
C TYR A 184 12.54 12.48 7.95
N ALA A 185 11.38 13.10 7.66
CA ALA A 185 11.32 14.50 7.25
C ALA A 185 11.79 15.43 8.37
N SER A 186 11.36 15.18 9.60
CA SER A 186 11.75 15.94 10.79
C SER A 186 13.26 15.84 11.04
N ASP A 187 13.83 14.65 10.99
CA ASP A 187 15.26 14.40 11.11
C ASP A 187 16.06 15.05 9.98
N PHE A 188 15.53 14.99 8.76
CA PHE A 188 16.18 15.62 7.60
C PHE A 188 16.24 17.14 7.75
N LEU A 189 15.14 17.79 8.15
CA LEU A 189 15.09 19.23 8.39
C LEU A 189 16.04 19.65 9.52
N LYS A 190 16.08 18.89 10.61
CA LYS A 190 17.02 19.13 11.71
C LYS A 190 18.47 19.13 11.20
N LYS A 191 18.85 18.11 10.43
CA LYS A 191 20.19 18.02 9.83
C LYS A 191 20.47 19.16 8.85
N MET A 192 19.48 19.61 8.09
CA MET A 192 19.61 20.77 7.20
C MET A 192 19.87 22.06 8.00
N ASN A 193 19.16 22.27 9.11
CA ASN A 193 19.24 23.48 9.92
C ASN A 193 20.51 23.52 10.78
N ASP A 194 21.01 22.37 11.24
CA ASP A 194 22.23 22.28 12.09
C ASP A 194 23.53 22.62 11.32
N GLY A 195 23.46 23.03 10.05
CA GLY A 195 24.62 23.42 9.24
C GLY A 195 25.66 22.29 9.01
N LYS A 196 25.39 21.08 9.53
CA LYS A 196 26.27 19.92 9.39
C LYS A 196 26.30 19.33 7.98
N ASN A 197 25.54 19.92 7.07
CA ASN A 197 25.44 19.49 5.65
C ASN A 197 25.83 20.61 4.66
N ALA A 198 26.65 21.59 5.03
CA ALA A 198 27.26 22.48 4.07
C ALA A 198 28.13 21.73 3.02
N SER A 199 28.46 20.48 3.27
CA SER A 199 29.11 19.56 2.32
C SER A 199 28.23 18.34 1.99
N PHE A 200 26.98 18.57 1.71
CA PHE A 200 26.19 17.55 1.01
C PHE A 200 26.68 17.50 -0.46
N ARG A 201 27.96 17.19 -0.62
CA ARG A 201 28.55 16.85 -1.92
C ARG A 201 27.99 15.51 -2.36
N LEU A 202 27.10 15.58 -3.33
CA LEU A 202 26.48 14.47 -4.04
C LEU A 202 27.53 13.72 -4.90
N GLY A 203 28.36 12.88 -4.30
CA GLY A 203 29.23 11.92 -4.97
C GLY A 203 28.77 10.49 -4.73
N HIS A 204 29.27 9.53 -5.47
CA HIS A 204 28.91 8.09 -5.55
C HIS A 204 28.54 7.34 -4.24
N ARG A 205 28.87 7.86 -3.06
CA ARG A 205 28.40 7.33 -1.76
C ARG A 205 26.91 7.52 -1.50
N ARG A 206 26.21 8.30 -2.29
CA ARG A 206 24.81 8.70 -2.14
C ARG A 206 23.81 7.65 -2.59
N ALA A 207 24.10 6.90 -3.64
CA ALA A 207 23.27 5.77 -4.06
C ALA A 207 23.16 4.73 -2.94
N MET A 208 24.23 4.54 -2.16
CA MET A 208 24.25 3.62 -1.02
C MET A 208 23.45 4.11 0.19
N ILE A 209 23.48 5.42 0.50
CA ILE A 209 22.73 6.00 1.62
C ILE A 209 21.24 6.03 1.29
N LEU A 210 20.87 6.33 0.04
CA LEU A 210 19.48 6.28 -0.41
C LEU A 210 18.98 4.85 -0.61
N SER A 211 19.81 3.94 -1.10
CA SER A 211 19.50 2.51 -1.13
C SER A 211 19.31 1.94 0.29
N ASN A 212 20.14 2.34 1.24
CA ASN A 212 20.03 1.90 2.63
C ASN A 212 18.90 2.63 3.38
N ALA A 213 18.68 3.92 3.14
CA ALA A 213 17.50 4.64 3.64
C ALA A 213 16.20 4.14 3.00
N THR A 214 16.22 3.84 1.69
CA THR A 214 15.08 3.20 1.02
C THR A 214 14.86 1.77 1.51
N ARG A 215 15.92 1.04 1.85
CA ARG A 215 15.82 -0.33 2.41
C ARG A 215 15.39 -0.31 3.89
N ALA A 216 15.90 0.63 4.70
CA ALA A 216 15.46 0.86 6.07
C ALA A 216 14.03 1.41 6.11
N LEU A 217 13.69 2.32 5.19
CA LEU A 217 12.34 2.82 4.97
C LEU A 217 11.39 1.69 4.53
N LYS A 218 11.83 0.80 3.61
CA LYS A 218 11.06 -0.39 3.25
C LYS A 218 10.79 -1.29 4.45
N LYS A 219 11.77 -1.46 5.33
CA LYS A 219 11.63 -2.30 6.52
C LYS A 219 10.73 -1.65 7.57
N ALA A 220 10.97 -0.39 7.91
CA ALA A 220 10.17 0.35 8.88
C ALA A 220 8.74 0.60 8.39
N LEU A 221 8.56 0.96 7.11
CA LEU A 221 7.23 1.11 6.50
C LEU A 221 6.48 -0.23 6.43
N LYS A 222 7.18 -1.33 6.18
CA LYS A 222 6.57 -2.65 6.19
C LYS A 222 6.10 -3.05 7.60
N GLU A 223 6.89 -2.76 8.62
CA GLU A 223 6.58 -3.09 10.01
C GLU A 223 5.50 -2.17 10.60
N GLU A 224 5.58 -0.87 10.38
CA GLU A 224 4.64 0.12 10.93
C GLU A 224 3.34 0.17 10.13
N TRP A 225 3.41 0.02 8.81
CA TRP A 225 2.24 -0.04 7.95
C TRP A 225 1.44 -1.33 8.14
N GLN A 226 2.10 -2.49 8.33
CA GLN A 226 1.43 -3.72 8.75
C GLN A 226 0.77 -3.57 10.12
N LYS A 227 1.39 -2.82 11.03
CA LYS A 227 0.85 -2.60 12.38
C LYS A 227 -0.39 -1.69 12.39
N ARG A 228 -0.40 -0.62 11.59
CA ARG A 228 -1.53 0.32 11.50
C ARG A 228 -2.67 -0.16 10.59
N GLN A 229 -2.35 -0.84 9.49
CA GLN A 229 -3.35 -1.32 8.52
C GLN A 229 -4.06 -2.60 8.97
N ASN A 230 -3.41 -3.43 9.79
CA ASN A 230 -4.06 -4.65 10.27
C ASN A 230 -5.13 -4.38 11.34
N GLU A 231 -5.11 -3.25 12.02
CA GLU A 231 -5.87 -3.10 13.26
C GLU A 231 -7.11 -2.19 13.21
N LYS A 232 -7.26 -1.20 12.38
CA LYS A 232 -8.38 -0.24 12.60
C LYS A 232 -9.16 0.32 11.41
N GLU A 233 -8.57 0.53 10.27
CA GLU A 233 -9.28 1.30 9.21
C GLU A 233 -9.96 0.41 8.16
N HIS A 234 -9.35 -0.71 7.88
CA HIS A 234 -9.79 -1.60 6.82
C HIS A 234 -11.05 -2.42 7.19
N GLU A 235 -11.18 -2.81 8.46
CA GLU A 235 -12.38 -3.53 8.93
C GLU A 235 -13.60 -2.61 8.95
N LYS A 236 -13.40 -1.37 9.35
CA LYS A 236 -14.48 -0.37 9.45
C LYS A 236 -15.09 -0.02 8.09
N LEU A 237 -14.24 0.14 7.06
CA LEU A 237 -14.68 0.49 5.70
C LEU A 237 -15.37 -0.68 4.97
N VAL A 238 -14.93 -1.90 5.24
CA VAL A 238 -15.58 -3.11 4.69
C VAL A 238 -16.92 -3.36 5.39
N GLU A 239 -17.04 -3.05 6.67
CA GLU A 239 -18.28 -3.15 7.41
C GLU A 239 -19.34 -2.12 6.96
N GLU A 240 -18.93 -0.88 6.74
CA GLU A 240 -19.83 0.20 6.27
C GLU A 240 -20.32 -0.03 4.82
N SER A 241 -19.57 -0.76 3.99
CA SER A 241 -19.99 -1.08 2.60
C SER A 241 -20.86 -2.32 2.44
N ILE A 242 -21.10 -3.04 3.53
CA ILE A 242 -21.87 -4.31 3.55
C ILE A 242 -23.26 -4.10 4.16
N ASP A 243 -23.48 -2.99 4.86
CA ASP A 243 -24.78 -2.66 5.49
C ASP A 243 -25.73 -1.88 4.55
N ILE A 244 -25.35 -1.74 3.26
CA ILE A 244 -26.19 -1.26 2.15
C ILE A 244 -26.49 -2.44 1.22
#